data_56fbbe37132f1ae9760790705d9d218b
#
_entry.id   56fbbe37132f1ae9760790705d9d218b
#
_cell.length_a   1.000
_cell.length_b   1.000
_cell.length_c   1.000
_cell.angle_alpha   90.00
_cell.angle_beta   90.00
_cell.angle_gamma   90.00
#
_symmetry.space_group_name_H-M   'P 1'
#
loop_
_entity.id
_entity.type
_entity.pdbx_description
1 polymer ?
#
loop_
_entity_poly.entity_id
_entity_poly.type
_entity_poly.pdbx_seq_one_letter_code
_entity_poly.pdbx_strand_id
1 'polypeptide(L)'
;MTLQHNTYFDGSVQSLGFERGGARQSVGVMAAGEYHFGTDAPERMTVVSGELVVQLPGGDWQAFGAGTSFDVPGSSGFDLKVEAPTAYLCEYL
;
A
#
# COMPACT_ATOMS: atom_id res chain seq x y z
N MET A 1 10.78 -19.67 7.06
CA MET A 1 10.51 -18.43 6.33
C MET A 1 10.96 -17.22 7.14
N THR A 2 11.58 -16.25 6.49
CA THR A 2 12.02 -15.00 7.12
C THR A 2 11.10 -13.88 6.70
N LEU A 3 10.64 -13.08 7.68
CA LEU A 3 9.91 -11.86 7.39
C LEU A 3 10.89 -10.80 6.90
N GLN A 4 10.46 -9.99 5.94
CA GLN A 4 11.28 -8.92 5.40
C GLN A 4 10.75 -7.56 5.86
N HIS A 5 11.57 -6.82 6.61
CA HIS A 5 11.24 -5.45 7.02
C HIS A 5 11.69 -4.47 5.94
N ASN A 6 10.74 -3.65 5.49
CA ASN A 6 10.99 -2.60 4.50
C ASN A 6 10.66 -1.24 5.12
N THR A 7 11.47 -0.24 4.82
CA THR A 7 11.20 1.13 5.22
C THR A 7 11.34 2.05 4.02
N TYR A 8 10.48 3.07 3.97
CA TYR A 8 10.42 4.04 2.89
C TYR A 8 10.24 5.44 3.49
N PHE A 9 10.70 6.46 2.77
CA PHE A 9 10.51 7.88 3.19
C PHE A 9 10.98 8.12 4.62
N ASP A 10 12.25 7.75 4.91
CA ASP A 10 12.87 7.93 6.23
C ASP A 10 12.09 7.30 7.39
N GLY A 11 11.45 6.15 7.12
CA GLY A 11 10.71 5.43 8.15
C GLY A 11 9.25 5.83 8.29
N SER A 12 8.77 6.78 7.49
CA SER A 12 7.35 7.20 7.53
C SER A 12 6.40 6.12 7.03
N VAL A 13 6.90 5.21 6.18
CA VAL A 13 6.17 4.01 5.76
C VAL A 13 7.04 2.80 6.06
N GLN A 14 6.46 1.82 6.76
CA GLN A 14 7.16 0.58 7.10
C GLN A 14 6.25 -0.60 6.86
N SER A 15 6.82 -1.70 6.35
CA SER A 15 6.06 -2.91 6.08
C SER A 15 6.86 -4.16 6.40
N LEU A 16 6.15 -5.26 6.63
CA LEU A 16 6.71 -6.60 6.75
C LEU A 16 6.21 -7.44 5.59
N GLY A 17 7.14 -7.96 4.80
CA GLY A 17 6.85 -8.88 3.72
C GLY A 17 6.80 -10.32 4.20
N PHE A 18 5.91 -11.12 3.63
CA PHE A 18 5.75 -12.53 3.97
C PHE A 18 5.10 -13.27 2.80
N GLU A 19 5.14 -14.58 2.87
CA GLU A 19 4.43 -15.43 1.92
C GLU A 19 3.39 -16.26 2.65
N ARG A 20 2.24 -16.42 2.01
CA ARG A 20 1.17 -17.27 2.53
C ARG A 20 0.47 -17.98 1.36
N GLY A 21 0.42 -19.29 1.41
CA GLY A 21 -0.20 -20.10 0.35
C GLY A 21 0.47 -19.93 -1.00
N GLY A 22 1.78 -19.67 -1.03
CA GLY A 22 2.53 -19.43 -2.26
C GLY A 22 2.39 -18.00 -2.81
N ALA A 23 1.63 -17.13 -2.15
CA ALA A 23 1.42 -15.75 -2.57
C ALA A 23 2.23 -14.79 -1.69
N ARG A 24 2.89 -13.84 -2.35
CA ARG A 24 3.66 -12.81 -1.66
C ARG A 24 2.76 -11.67 -1.21
N GLN A 25 2.93 -11.23 0.03
CA GLN A 25 2.15 -10.17 0.64
C GLN A 25 3.03 -9.31 1.53
N SER A 26 2.54 -8.11 1.85
CA SER A 26 3.13 -7.29 2.90
C SER A 26 2.03 -6.61 3.71
N VAL A 27 2.33 -6.37 4.98
CA VAL A 27 1.47 -5.61 5.88
C VAL A 27 2.28 -4.41 6.38
N GLY A 28 1.67 -3.24 6.38
CA GLY A 28 2.41 -2.04 6.75
C GLY A 28 1.57 -0.94 7.35
N VAL A 29 2.27 0.12 7.75
CA VAL A 29 1.67 1.33 8.30
C VAL A 29 2.32 2.53 7.61
N MET A 30 1.48 3.49 7.21
CA MET A 30 1.90 4.78 6.67
C MET A 30 1.58 5.87 7.68
N ALA A 31 2.59 6.65 8.06
CA ALA A 31 2.38 7.86 8.84
C ALA A 31 1.70 8.93 7.97
N ALA A 32 1.19 9.99 8.61
CA ALA A 32 0.63 11.12 7.87
C ALA A 32 1.65 11.69 6.89
N GLY A 33 1.22 11.99 5.67
CA GLY A 33 2.10 12.53 4.62
C GLY A 33 1.55 12.28 3.23
N GLU A 34 2.35 12.64 2.23
CA GLU A 34 2.05 12.39 0.82
C GLU A 34 3.16 11.51 0.26
N TYR A 35 2.76 10.47 -0.49
CA TYR A 35 3.70 9.46 -0.98
C TYR A 35 3.41 9.10 -2.43
N HIS A 36 4.45 8.64 -3.12
CA HIS A 36 4.34 8.02 -4.44
C HIS A 36 5.04 6.66 -4.40
N PHE A 37 4.34 5.62 -4.87
CA PHE A 37 4.91 4.28 -4.99
C PHE A 37 4.84 3.81 -6.43
N GLY A 38 5.94 3.19 -6.89
CA GLY A 38 5.97 2.48 -8.16
C GLY A 38 5.63 1.01 -7.98
N THR A 39 5.14 0.38 -9.04
CA THR A 39 4.83 -1.05 -9.04
C THR A 39 5.62 -1.76 -10.12
N ASP A 40 6.09 -2.98 -9.82
CA ASP A 40 6.61 -3.93 -10.81
C ASP A 40 5.49 -4.88 -11.22
N ALA A 41 5.04 -5.73 -10.29
CA ALA A 41 3.86 -6.56 -10.48
C ALA A 41 2.58 -5.77 -10.13
N PRO A 42 1.42 -6.19 -10.64
CA PRO A 42 0.15 -5.63 -10.17
C PRO A 42 -0.02 -5.89 -8.67
N GLU A 43 -0.71 -4.99 -7.99
CA GLU A 43 -0.91 -5.06 -6.54
C GLU A 43 -2.37 -4.84 -6.19
N ARG A 44 -2.82 -5.52 -5.13
CA ARG A 44 -4.10 -5.20 -4.48
C ARG A 44 -3.83 -4.68 -3.09
N MET A 45 -4.26 -3.47 -2.84
CA MET A 45 -4.13 -2.81 -1.54
C MET A 45 -5.46 -2.86 -0.80
N THR A 46 -5.44 -3.29 0.46
CA THR A 46 -6.62 -3.30 1.33
C THR A 46 -6.31 -2.44 2.55
N VAL A 47 -7.18 -1.49 2.86
CA VAL A 47 -7.03 -0.68 4.06
C VAL A 47 -7.53 -1.50 5.25
N VAL A 48 -6.69 -1.67 6.26
CA VAL A 48 -7.00 -2.42 7.47
C VAL A 48 -7.55 -1.51 8.56
N SER A 49 -6.92 -0.35 8.74
CA SER A 49 -7.32 0.63 9.76
C SER A 49 -6.92 2.02 9.27
N GLY A 50 -7.85 2.95 9.28
CA GLY A 50 -7.64 4.30 8.81
C GLY A 50 -8.24 4.55 7.45
N GLU A 51 -7.63 5.47 6.68
CA GLU A 51 -8.10 5.84 5.35
C GLU A 51 -6.91 6.25 4.48
N LEU A 52 -6.94 5.84 3.21
CA LEU A 52 -6.00 6.29 2.18
C LEU A 52 -6.76 7.08 1.13
N VAL A 53 -6.24 8.25 0.76
CA VAL A 53 -6.71 9.00 -0.40
C VAL A 53 -5.73 8.72 -1.53
N VAL A 54 -6.22 8.16 -2.62
CA VAL A 54 -5.38 7.55 -3.66
C VAL A 54 -5.72 8.13 -5.03
N GLN A 55 -4.68 8.44 -5.80
CA GLN A 55 -4.81 8.73 -7.22
C GLN A 55 -4.17 7.59 -8.00
N LEU A 56 -5.01 6.78 -8.65
CA LEU A 56 -4.58 5.72 -9.54
C LEU A 56 -4.22 6.30 -10.91
N PRO A 57 -3.43 5.56 -11.74
CA PRO A 57 -3.04 6.06 -13.06
C PRO A 57 -4.25 6.47 -13.91
N GLY A 58 -4.22 7.70 -14.42
CA GLY A 58 -5.29 8.22 -15.27
C GLY A 58 -6.60 8.54 -14.56
N GLY A 59 -6.66 8.45 -13.23
CA GLY A 59 -7.88 8.65 -12.46
C GLY A 59 -7.84 9.90 -11.57
N ASP A 60 -8.96 10.15 -10.91
CA ASP A 60 -9.10 11.19 -9.91
C ASP A 60 -8.74 10.68 -8.52
N TRP A 61 -8.55 11.57 -7.57
CA TRP A 61 -8.35 11.21 -6.17
C TRP A 61 -9.60 10.55 -5.60
N GLN A 62 -9.43 9.40 -4.94
CA GLN A 62 -10.50 8.63 -4.31
C GLN A 62 -10.11 8.24 -2.90
N ALA A 63 -11.07 8.27 -1.97
CA ALA A 63 -10.86 7.86 -0.59
C ALA A 63 -11.23 6.39 -0.42
N PHE A 64 -10.37 5.64 0.28
CA PHE A 64 -10.58 4.24 0.62
C PHE A 64 -10.48 4.08 2.14
N GLY A 65 -11.58 3.74 2.77
CA GLY A 65 -11.64 3.51 4.21
C GLY A 65 -11.35 2.06 4.58
N ALA A 66 -11.31 1.77 5.88
CA ALA A 66 -11.05 0.44 6.41
C ALA A 66 -11.98 -0.61 5.79
N GLY A 67 -11.43 -1.74 5.38
CA GLY A 67 -12.16 -2.85 4.76
C GLY A 67 -12.35 -2.72 3.26
N THR A 68 -11.92 -1.63 2.63
CA THR A 68 -12.00 -1.44 1.17
C THR A 68 -10.66 -1.70 0.51
N SER A 69 -10.70 -2.03 -0.78
CA SER A 69 -9.53 -2.40 -1.56
C SER A 69 -9.48 -1.66 -2.89
N PHE A 70 -8.28 -1.53 -3.45
CA PHE A 70 -8.08 -1.06 -4.81
C PHE A 70 -6.92 -1.80 -5.45
N ASP A 71 -6.99 -1.93 -6.78
CA ASP A 71 -5.95 -2.60 -7.57
C ASP A 71 -5.10 -1.56 -8.30
N VAL A 72 -3.79 -1.81 -8.34
CA VAL A 72 -2.83 -0.98 -9.07
C VAL A 72 -2.21 -1.85 -10.17
N PRO A 73 -2.17 -1.37 -11.43
CA PRO A 73 -1.55 -2.14 -12.51
C PRO A 73 -0.05 -2.29 -12.29
N GLY A 74 0.53 -3.33 -12.90
CA GLY A 74 1.98 -3.53 -12.91
C GLY A 74 2.69 -2.49 -13.77
N SER A 75 4.00 -2.34 -13.57
CA SER A 75 4.87 -1.41 -14.30
C SER A 75 4.28 0.02 -14.33
N SER A 76 3.78 0.48 -13.19
CA SER A 76 3.06 1.73 -13.05
C SER A 76 3.39 2.40 -11.71
N GLY A 77 2.48 3.22 -11.18
CA GLY A 77 2.63 3.87 -9.91
C GLY A 77 1.34 4.53 -9.47
N PHE A 78 1.30 4.97 -8.22
CA PHE A 78 0.14 5.65 -7.67
C PHE A 78 0.57 6.63 -6.58
N ASP A 79 -0.28 7.63 -6.36
CA ASP A 79 -0.05 8.67 -5.36
C ASP A 79 -1.00 8.52 -4.19
N LEU A 80 -0.54 8.88 -3.01
CA LEU A 80 -1.27 8.74 -1.76
C LEU A 80 -1.21 10.01 -0.94
N LYS A 81 -2.34 10.34 -0.30
CA LYS A 81 -2.42 11.34 0.76
C LYS A 81 -2.94 10.63 2.01
N VAL A 82 -2.21 10.74 3.11
CA VAL A 82 -2.53 10.08 4.37
C VAL A 82 -2.62 11.15 5.45
N GLU A 83 -3.81 11.33 6.03
CA GLU A 83 -4.02 12.35 7.06
C GLU A 83 -3.57 11.91 8.45
N ALA A 84 -3.74 10.62 8.75
CA ALA A 84 -3.38 10.02 10.03
C ALA A 84 -2.82 8.63 9.79
N PRO A 85 -2.03 8.05 10.71
CA PRO A 85 -1.44 6.74 10.49
C PRO A 85 -2.47 5.71 10.07
N THR A 86 -2.17 5.00 8.98
CA THR A 86 -3.08 4.05 8.35
C THR A 86 -2.37 2.73 8.09
N ALA A 87 -3.02 1.63 8.49
CA ALA A 87 -2.51 0.28 8.27
C ALA A 87 -3.13 -0.33 7.02
N TYR A 88 -2.34 -1.11 6.28
CA TYR A 88 -2.75 -1.70 5.00
C TYR A 88 -2.17 -3.10 4.81
N LEU A 89 -2.85 -3.88 3.96
CA LEU A 89 -2.36 -5.14 3.42
C LEU A 89 -2.12 -4.93 1.91
N CYS A 90 -0.95 -5.35 1.43
CA CYS A 90 -0.62 -5.35 0.01
C CYS A 90 -0.45 -6.79 -0.47
N GLU A 91 -1.22 -7.16 -1.49
CA GLU A 91 -1.10 -8.46 -2.15
C GLU A 91 -0.47 -8.25 -3.52
N TYR A 92 0.62 -8.97 -3.80
CA TYR A 92 1.31 -8.92 -5.09
C TYR A 92 0.68 -9.97 -6.01
N LEU A 93 0.06 -9.51 -7.07
CA LEU A 93 -0.76 -10.36 -7.96
C LEU A 93 0.05 -10.96 -9.11
#